data_d270bae9e56c2216834af63e8966331a
#
_entry.id   d270bae9e56c2216834af63e8966331a
#
_cell.length_a   1.000
_cell.length_b   1.000
_cell.length_c   1.000
_cell.angle_alpha   90.00
_cell.angle_beta   90.00
_cell.angle_gamma   90.00
#
_symmetry.space_group_name_H-M   'P 1'
#
loop_
_entity.id
_entity.type
_entity.pdbx_description
1 polymer ?
#
loop_
_entity_poly.entity_id
_entity_poly.type
_entity_poly.pdbx_seq_one_letter_code
_entity_poly.pdbx_strand_id
1 'polypeptide(L)'
;KTVIKKSKKIFSEAFMVRFHPQWIKTKKLIQDGAIGKLTAIQGLFNYYNVDPQNIRNDASIGGGGLLDIGVYPIITSRFVTGLEPKKVVSLIEYDADFKTDILASAILDFGKVQMSFTCSTQSHLMQHMRFVGTQGRLEVPVPFNPMADKKSKIFLWSDVKHPSKEPSVIEIEEADQYQKQIETMNNCILNQKPFPFDIEDSYRNMIIIDSIFESSQTGYWASI
;
A
#
# COMPACT_ATOMS: atom_id res chain seq x y z
N LYS A 1 -13.02 9.88 15.15
CA LYS A 1 -14.29 9.51 14.46
C LYS A 1 -15.47 10.41 14.90
N THR A 2 -15.75 10.56 16.21
CA THR A 2 -16.91 11.32 16.72
C THR A 2 -16.92 12.76 16.23
N VAL A 3 -15.78 13.46 16.24
CA VAL A 3 -15.66 14.84 15.77
C VAL A 3 -15.99 14.94 14.28
N ILE A 4 -15.43 14.05 13.45
CA ILE A 4 -15.68 14.05 12.00
C ILE A 4 -17.15 13.78 11.70
N LYS A 5 -17.76 12.79 12.36
CA LYS A 5 -19.21 12.51 12.19
C LYS A 5 -20.08 13.72 12.55
N LYS A 6 -19.74 14.47 13.60
CA LYS A 6 -20.48 15.68 14.01
C LYS A 6 -20.25 16.88 13.05
N SER A 7 -19.07 16.97 12.45
CA SER A 7 -18.71 18.11 11.58
C SER A 7 -19.47 18.15 10.26
N LYS A 8 -19.98 17.01 9.78
CA LYS A 8 -20.58 16.82 8.45
C LYS A 8 -19.63 17.22 7.30
N LYS A 9 -18.32 17.30 7.56
CA LYS A 9 -17.31 17.60 6.54
C LYS A 9 -16.73 16.30 6.00
N ILE A 10 -16.27 16.34 4.75
CA ILE A 10 -15.51 15.25 4.16
C ILE A 10 -14.13 15.23 4.81
N PHE A 11 -13.71 14.07 5.25
CA PHE A 11 -12.38 13.79 5.79
C PHE A 11 -11.84 12.51 5.17
N SER A 12 -10.56 12.53 4.79
CA SER A 12 -9.85 11.36 4.30
C SER A 12 -8.36 11.52 4.53
N GLU A 13 -7.65 10.43 4.74
CA GLU A 13 -6.20 10.40 4.61
C GLU A 13 -5.78 10.47 3.14
N ALA A 14 -4.67 11.17 2.89
CA ALA A 14 -4.20 11.48 1.55
C ALA A 14 -3.36 10.35 0.92
N PHE A 15 -3.93 9.15 0.81
CA PHE A 15 -3.30 8.05 0.08
C PHE A 15 -3.54 8.19 -1.43
N MET A 16 -2.76 9.05 -2.06
CA MET A 16 -2.86 9.46 -3.46
C MET A 16 -2.75 8.30 -4.46
N VAL A 17 -2.01 7.25 -4.11
CA VAL A 17 -1.77 6.08 -4.97
C VAL A 17 -3.07 5.46 -5.50
N ARG A 18 -4.14 5.44 -4.71
CA ARG A 18 -5.43 4.85 -5.07
C ARG A 18 -6.15 5.56 -6.21
N PHE A 19 -5.74 6.79 -6.53
CA PHE A 19 -6.28 7.60 -7.62
C PHE A 19 -5.46 7.51 -8.90
N HIS A 20 -4.25 6.92 -8.84
CA HIS A 20 -3.43 6.73 -10.03
C HIS A 20 -4.04 5.66 -10.96
N PRO A 21 -4.12 5.91 -12.29
CA PRO A 21 -4.74 4.96 -13.23
C PRO A 21 -4.12 3.55 -13.20
N GLN A 22 -2.82 3.42 -12.86
CA GLN A 22 -2.20 2.10 -12.74
C GLN A 22 -2.87 1.24 -11.66
N TRP A 23 -3.27 1.82 -10.53
CA TRP A 23 -3.91 1.09 -9.45
C TRP A 23 -5.36 0.74 -9.78
N ILE A 24 -6.08 1.64 -10.47
CA ILE A 24 -7.44 1.36 -10.97
C ILE A 24 -7.38 0.22 -11.99
N LYS A 25 -6.38 0.24 -12.90
CA LYS A 25 -6.18 -0.82 -13.90
C LYS A 25 -5.78 -2.14 -13.25
N THR A 26 -4.86 -2.12 -12.26
CA THR A 26 -4.43 -3.31 -11.51
C THR A 26 -5.63 -3.98 -10.82
N LYS A 27 -6.43 -3.21 -10.10
CA LYS A 27 -7.66 -3.69 -9.46
C LYS A 27 -8.60 -4.35 -10.48
N LYS A 28 -8.85 -3.66 -11.59
CA LYS A 28 -9.72 -4.18 -12.66
C LYS A 28 -9.19 -5.49 -13.25
N LEU A 29 -7.92 -5.58 -13.58
CA LEU A 29 -7.31 -6.81 -14.11
C LEU A 29 -7.48 -8.00 -13.18
N ILE A 30 -7.29 -7.80 -11.87
CA ILE A 30 -7.46 -8.87 -10.87
C ILE A 30 -8.93 -9.25 -10.74
N GLN A 31 -9.84 -8.28 -10.70
CA GLN A 31 -11.29 -8.53 -10.63
C GLN A 31 -11.84 -9.23 -11.88
N ASP A 32 -11.31 -8.90 -13.07
CA ASP A 32 -11.67 -9.53 -14.33
C ASP A 32 -11.05 -10.95 -14.49
N GLY A 33 -10.23 -11.41 -13.52
CA GLY A 33 -9.65 -12.75 -13.52
C GLY A 33 -8.43 -12.91 -14.42
N ALA A 34 -7.73 -11.83 -14.80
CA ALA A 34 -6.56 -11.88 -15.68
C ALA A 34 -5.41 -12.78 -15.18
N ILE A 35 -5.37 -13.06 -13.88
CA ILE A 35 -4.39 -13.97 -13.23
C ILE A 35 -5.08 -15.17 -12.55
N GLY A 36 -6.36 -15.41 -12.84
CA GLY A 36 -7.17 -16.39 -12.11
C GLY A 36 -7.52 -15.94 -10.70
N LYS A 37 -7.61 -16.86 -9.74
CA LYS A 37 -7.87 -16.54 -8.34
C LYS A 37 -6.60 -16.00 -7.70
N LEU A 38 -6.64 -14.78 -7.12
CA LEU A 38 -5.53 -14.21 -6.37
C LEU A 38 -5.22 -15.08 -5.14
N THR A 39 -3.94 -15.40 -4.92
CA THR A 39 -3.46 -16.26 -3.82
C THR A 39 -2.44 -15.55 -2.94
N ALA A 40 -1.54 -14.76 -3.54
CA ALA A 40 -0.50 -14.06 -2.79
C ALA A 40 -0.24 -12.64 -3.30
N ILE A 41 0.18 -11.76 -2.38
CA ILE A 41 0.63 -10.39 -2.67
C ILE A 41 2.00 -10.21 -2.03
N GLN A 42 2.92 -9.56 -2.74
CA GLN A 42 4.24 -9.19 -2.23
C GLN A 42 4.47 -7.71 -2.47
N GLY A 43 4.90 -7.00 -1.43
CA GLY A 43 5.21 -5.57 -1.48
C GLY A 43 6.61 -5.26 -0.98
N LEU A 44 7.25 -4.28 -1.60
CA LEU A 44 8.50 -3.71 -1.11
C LEU A 44 8.47 -2.21 -1.32
N PHE A 45 8.87 -1.45 -0.29
CA PHE A 45 9.08 -0.01 -0.41
C PHE A 45 10.23 0.42 0.50
N ASN A 46 11.34 0.80 -0.11
CA ASN A 46 12.55 1.21 0.59
C ASN A 46 13.09 2.52 0.03
N TYR A 47 13.75 3.28 0.89
CA TYR A 47 14.65 4.38 0.55
C TYR A 47 15.71 4.53 1.64
N TYR A 48 16.71 5.40 1.42
CA TYR A 48 17.76 5.66 2.41
C TYR A 48 17.68 7.09 2.91
N ASN A 49 17.47 7.28 4.21
CA ASN A 49 17.44 8.58 4.88
C ASN A 49 17.91 8.45 6.34
N VAL A 50 18.99 9.11 6.67
CA VAL A 50 19.58 9.19 8.02
C VAL A 50 19.78 10.66 8.46
N ASP A 51 19.07 11.60 7.84
CA ASP A 51 19.11 13.01 8.22
C ASP A 51 18.38 13.20 9.57
N PRO A 52 19.08 13.64 10.64
CA PRO A 52 18.47 13.83 11.96
C PRO A 52 17.45 14.96 12.01
N GLN A 53 17.44 15.85 11.02
CA GLN A 53 16.42 16.92 10.92
C GLN A 53 15.14 16.48 10.19
N ASN A 54 15.14 15.29 9.61
CA ASN A 54 13.97 14.77 8.94
C ASN A 54 12.96 14.21 9.94
N ILE A 55 11.70 14.63 9.83
CA ILE A 55 10.60 14.22 10.72
C ILE A 55 10.43 12.70 10.80
N ARG A 56 10.86 11.95 9.79
CA ARG A 56 10.77 10.48 9.74
C ARG A 56 11.76 9.81 10.70
N ASN A 57 12.79 10.52 11.12
CA ASN A 57 13.79 10.08 12.09
C ASN A 57 13.51 10.64 13.50
N ASP A 58 12.32 11.20 13.76
CA ASP A 58 11.90 11.70 15.06
C ASP A 58 10.77 10.82 15.64
N ALA A 59 11.12 9.96 16.59
CA ALA A 59 10.16 9.07 17.24
C ALA A 59 9.10 9.83 18.05
N SER A 60 9.42 11.05 18.55
CA SER A 60 8.50 11.82 19.42
C SER A 60 7.26 12.33 18.68
N ILE A 61 7.32 12.43 17.36
CA ILE A 61 6.22 12.91 16.51
C ILE A 61 5.68 11.83 15.56
N GLY A 62 6.03 10.55 15.82
CA GLY A 62 5.52 9.43 15.02
C GLY A 62 6.34 9.15 13.75
N GLY A 63 7.65 9.42 13.77
CA GLY A 63 8.56 8.98 12.72
C GLY A 63 8.64 7.45 12.63
N GLY A 64 9.28 6.96 11.58
CA GLY A 64 9.50 5.54 11.32
C GLY A 64 9.02 5.10 9.94
N GLY A 65 9.57 3.99 9.49
CA GLY A 65 9.34 3.47 8.14
C GLY A 65 7.94 2.89 7.96
N LEU A 66 7.39 2.26 8.99
CA LEU A 66 6.08 1.62 8.90
C LEU A 66 4.96 2.66 8.69
N LEU A 67 4.99 3.77 9.44
CA LEU A 67 4.02 4.85 9.30
C LEU A 67 4.24 5.70 8.03
N ASP A 68 5.49 5.85 7.57
CA ASP A 68 5.79 6.63 6.38
C ASP A 68 5.52 5.86 5.09
N ILE A 69 6.05 4.65 4.96
CA ILE A 69 6.02 3.89 3.69
C ILE A 69 5.41 2.49 3.82
N GLY A 70 5.41 1.85 4.99
CA GLY A 70 4.76 0.55 5.19
C GLY A 70 3.24 0.60 5.01
N VAL A 71 2.63 1.76 5.22
CA VAL A 71 1.21 2.02 4.98
C VAL A 71 0.79 1.76 3.52
N TYR A 72 1.68 1.99 2.55
CA TYR A 72 1.34 1.89 1.12
C TYR A 72 1.11 0.47 0.62
N PRO A 73 1.98 -0.52 0.87
CA PRO A 73 1.68 -1.91 0.55
C PRO A 73 0.37 -2.39 1.18
N ILE A 74 0.09 -1.99 2.43
CA ILE A 74 -1.13 -2.36 3.15
C ILE A 74 -2.36 -1.79 2.44
N ILE A 75 -2.41 -0.46 2.26
CA ILE A 75 -3.58 0.23 1.71
C ILE A 75 -3.87 -0.19 0.25
N THR A 76 -2.82 -0.43 -0.55
CA THR A 76 -3.00 -0.88 -1.92
C THR A 76 -3.48 -2.32 -2.01
N SER A 77 -3.05 -3.19 -1.10
CA SER A 77 -3.57 -4.57 -1.01
C SER A 77 -5.05 -4.60 -0.61
N ARG A 78 -5.44 -3.80 0.38
CA ARG A 78 -6.85 -3.61 0.76
C ARG A 78 -7.67 -3.04 -0.41
N PHE A 79 -7.13 -2.05 -1.12
CA PHE A 79 -7.80 -1.44 -2.27
C PHE A 79 -8.05 -2.41 -3.41
N VAL A 80 -7.06 -3.24 -3.74
CA VAL A 80 -7.15 -4.19 -4.86
C VAL A 80 -8.06 -5.37 -4.54
N THR A 81 -7.92 -5.94 -3.33
CA THR A 81 -8.68 -7.11 -2.91
C THR A 81 -10.10 -6.78 -2.49
N GLY A 82 -10.35 -5.58 -1.96
CA GLY A 82 -11.58 -5.24 -1.27
C GLY A 82 -11.78 -6.01 0.05
N LEU A 83 -10.71 -6.62 0.58
CA LEU A 83 -10.73 -7.43 1.81
C LEU A 83 -9.95 -6.72 2.92
N GLU A 84 -10.27 -7.07 4.16
CA GLU A 84 -9.50 -6.69 5.33
C GLU A 84 -8.69 -7.91 5.83
N PRO A 85 -7.45 -7.72 6.31
CA PRO A 85 -6.70 -8.80 6.93
C PRO A 85 -7.29 -9.14 8.30
N LYS A 86 -7.14 -10.39 8.73
CA LYS A 86 -7.69 -10.92 9.98
C LYS A 86 -6.64 -10.98 11.09
N LYS A 87 -5.39 -11.14 10.72
CA LYS A 87 -4.25 -11.25 11.63
C LYS A 87 -2.95 -10.95 10.90
N VAL A 88 -1.92 -10.61 11.66
CA VAL A 88 -0.59 -10.28 11.16
C VAL A 88 0.49 -10.88 12.05
N VAL A 89 1.64 -11.21 11.45
CA VAL A 89 2.90 -11.46 12.15
C VAL A 89 3.98 -10.60 11.53
N SER A 90 4.88 -10.06 12.35
CA SER A 90 5.86 -9.08 11.91
C SER A 90 7.19 -9.16 12.65
N LEU A 91 8.20 -8.58 12.02
CA LEU A 91 9.54 -8.32 12.57
C LEU A 91 9.90 -6.87 12.27
N ILE A 92 10.36 -6.14 13.29
CA ILE A 92 10.73 -4.73 13.17
C ILE A 92 12.12 -4.51 13.80
N GLU A 93 12.97 -3.81 13.05
CA GLU A 93 14.27 -3.31 13.50
C GLU A 93 14.19 -1.80 13.73
N TYR A 94 14.79 -1.33 14.84
CA TYR A 94 14.80 0.07 15.23
C TYR A 94 16.19 0.66 15.14
N ASP A 95 16.26 1.93 14.72
CA ASP A 95 17.50 2.69 14.78
C ASP A 95 17.96 2.91 16.22
N ALA A 96 19.26 2.73 16.46
CA ALA A 96 19.82 2.86 17.81
C ALA A 96 19.82 4.30 18.33
N ASP A 97 19.89 5.31 17.46
CA ASP A 97 19.93 6.73 17.81
C ASP A 97 18.55 7.38 17.72
N PHE A 98 17.87 7.22 16.59
CA PHE A 98 16.57 7.84 16.32
C PHE A 98 15.41 7.16 17.03
N LYS A 99 15.54 5.87 17.42
CA LYS A 99 14.49 5.06 18.05
C LYS A 99 13.25 4.86 17.18
N THR A 100 13.33 5.18 15.88
CA THR A 100 12.31 4.92 14.89
C THR A 100 12.51 3.55 14.26
N ASP A 101 11.44 2.92 13.76
CA ASP A 101 11.54 1.71 12.96
C ASP A 101 12.16 2.02 11.60
N ILE A 102 13.20 1.27 11.25
CA ILE A 102 13.99 1.46 10.03
C ILE A 102 13.87 0.32 9.03
N LEU A 103 13.43 -0.83 9.50
CA LEU A 103 13.15 -2.01 8.70
C LEU A 103 11.97 -2.76 9.32
N ALA A 104 10.90 -2.94 8.58
CA ALA A 104 9.77 -3.73 9.00
C ALA A 104 9.37 -4.74 7.92
N SER A 105 9.16 -5.99 8.32
CA SER A 105 8.60 -7.05 7.48
C SER A 105 7.37 -7.65 8.14
N ALA A 106 6.31 -7.88 7.37
CA ALA A 106 5.08 -8.45 7.90
C ALA A 106 4.42 -9.45 6.93
N ILE A 107 3.69 -10.41 7.50
CA ILE A 107 2.79 -11.32 6.78
C ILE A 107 1.38 -11.08 7.30
N LEU A 108 0.44 -10.77 6.41
CA LEU A 108 -0.96 -10.51 6.69
C LEU A 108 -1.84 -11.61 6.08
N ASP A 109 -2.77 -12.12 6.88
CA ASP A 109 -3.74 -13.14 6.46
C ASP A 109 -5.07 -12.49 6.08
N PHE A 110 -5.38 -12.42 4.78
CA PHE A 110 -6.68 -11.98 4.25
C PHE A 110 -7.68 -13.15 4.08
N GLY A 111 -7.40 -14.29 4.70
CA GLY A 111 -8.18 -15.52 4.59
C GLY A 111 -7.74 -16.39 3.43
N LYS A 112 -8.19 -16.10 2.21
CA LYS A 112 -7.80 -16.84 1.00
C LYS A 112 -6.58 -16.27 0.28
N VAL A 113 -6.13 -15.08 0.70
CA VAL A 113 -4.98 -14.37 0.13
C VAL A 113 -3.97 -14.13 1.24
N GLN A 114 -2.72 -14.45 1.01
CA GLN A 114 -1.62 -14.08 1.89
C GLN A 114 -0.88 -12.89 1.31
N MET A 115 -0.55 -11.93 2.16
CA MET A 115 0.27 -10.79 1.78
C MET A 115 1.55 -10.79 2.61
N SER A 116 2.68 -10.52 1.97
CA SER A 116 3.92 -10.17 2.66
C SER A 116 4.45 -8.85 2.15
N PHE A 117 5.04 -8.05 3.03
CA PHE A 117 5.75 -6.86 2.60
C PHE A 117 6.97 -6.59 3.47
N THR A 118 7.90 -5.82 2.91
CA THR A 118 9.01 -5.21 3.63
C THR A 118 9.07 -3.72 3.31
N CYS A 119 9.32 -2.90 4.32
CA CYS A 119 9.62 -1.48 4.14
C CYS A 119 10.86 -1.10 4.93
N SER A 120 11.66 -0.15 4.40
CA SER A 120 12.86 0.32 5.06
C SER A 120 13.17 1.76 4.70
N THR A 121 13.50 2.56 5.71
CA THR A 121 14.00 3.94 5.56
C THR A 121 15.53 4.01 5.49
N GLN A 122 16.23 2.89 5.68
CA GLN A 122 17.68 2.80 5.63
C GLN A 122 18.19 1.67 4.72
N SER A 123 17.50 1.44 3.61
CA SER A 123 17.90 0.48 2.57
C SER A 123 17.95 1.16 1.20
N HIS A 124 18.61 0.51 0.23
CA HIS A 124 18.65 1.01 -1.13
C HIS A 124 17.24 1.24 -1.69
N LEU A 125 17.08 2.34 -2.46
CA LEU A 125 15.81 2.70 -3.09
C LEU A 125 15.29 1.56 -3.95
N MET A 126 14.15 1.03 -3.57
CA MET A 126 13.47 -0.02 -4.31
C MET A 126 11.98 -0.03 -3.96
N GLN A 127 11.15 -0.23 -4.96
CA GLN A 127 9.72 -0.43 -4.75
C GLN A 127 9.14 -1.41 -5.77
N HIS A 128 8.21 -2.23 -5.36
CA HIS A 128 7.39 -3.03 -6.25
C HIS A 128 6.16 -3.59 -5.53
N MET A 129 5.12 -3.91 -6.31
CA MET A 129 4.00 -4.73 -5.84
C MET A 129 3.76 -5.86 -6.83
N ARG A 130 3.63 -7.07 -6.32
CA ARG A 130 3.36 -8.29 -7.09
C ARG A 130 2.09 -8.96 -6.61
N PHE A 131 1.30 -9.43 -7.55
CA PHE A 131 0.05 -10.14 -7.32
C PHE A 131 0.13 -11.49 -8.03
N VAL A 132 0.04 -12.57 -7.28
CA VAL A 132 0.17 -13.95 -7.79
C VAL A 132 -1.19 -14.62 -7.71
N GLY A 133 -1.64 -15.14 -8.83
CA GLY A 133 -2.88 -15.89 -8.94
C GLY A 133 -2.67 -17.31 -9.46
N THR A 134 -3.77 -18.06 -9.59
CA THR A 134 -3.74 -19.47 -10.01
C THR A 134 -3.42 -19.66 -11.49
N GLN A 135 -3.53 -18.62 -12.32
CA GLN A 135 -3.32 -18.68 -13.77
C GLN A 135 -2.33 -17.65 -14.29
N GLY A 136 -1.72 -16.88 -13.39
CA GLY A 136 -0.78 -15.85 -13.79
C GLY A 136 -0.28 -15.00 -12.63
N ARG A 137 0.47 -13.97 -12.97
CA ARG A 137 0.95 -12.96 -12.02
C ARG A 137 0.95 -11.58 -12.68
N LEU A 138 0.89 -10.56 -11.83
CA LEU A 138 0.93 -9.16 -12.22
C LEU A 138 1.97 -8.44 -11.36
N GLU A 139 2.75 -7.55 -11.95
CA GLU A 139 3.71 -6.72 -11.25
C GLU A 139 3.51 -5.24 -11.60
N VAL A 140 3.52 -4.40 -10.57
CA VAL A 140 3.59 -2.94 -10.68
C VAL A 140 4.99 -2.54 -10.21
N PRO A 141 5.91 -2.19 -11.12
CA PRO A 141 7.32 -1.99 -10.78
C PRO A 141 7.59 -0.65 -10.07
N VAL A 142 6.76 0.37 -10.31
CA VAL A 142 6.83 1.67 -9.63
C VAL A 142 5.45 1.99 -9.02
N PRO A 143 5.08 1.28 -7.93
CA PRO A 143 3.71 1.34 -7.42
C PRO A 143 3.36 2.65 -6.72
N PHE A 144 4.31 3.29 -6.02
CA PHE A 144 3.99 4.35 -5.06
C PHE A 144 4.40 5.75 -5.54
N ASN A 145 5.52 5.85 -6.26
CA ASN A 145 6.07 7.12 -6.74
C ASN A 145 6.25 7.14 -8.27
N PRO A 146 5.20 6.84 -9.07
CA PRO A 146 5.29 7.01 -10.50
C PRO A 146 5.50 8.48 -10.85
N MET A 147 6.32 8.76 -11.85
CA MET A 147 6.56 10.12 -12.32
C MET A 147 5.30 10.62 -13.06
N ALA A 148 4.86 11.85 -12.74
CA ALA A 148 3.63 12.41 -13.29
C ALA A 148 3.70 12.66 -14.81
N ASP A 149 4.90 12.88 -15.33
CA ASP A 149 5.21 13.20 -16.73
C ASP A 149 5.72 11.99 -17.53
N LYS A 150 5.54 10.77 -17.01
CA LYS A 150 5.93 9.52 -17.68
C LYS A 150 4.85 8.47 -17.59
N LYS A 151 4.75 7.68 -18.66
CA LYS A 151 3.90 6.50 -18.67
C LYS A 151 4.36 5.49 -17.64
N SER A 152 3.40 4.97 -16.86
CA SER A 152 3.63 3.84 -15.96
C SER A 152 3.42 2.52 -16.69
N LYS A 153 3.94 1.43 -16.13
CA LYS A 153 3.82 0.09 -16.72
C LYS A 153 3.29 -0.90 -15.69
N ILE A 154 2.48 -1.83 -16.18
CA ILE A 154 2.07 -3.02 -15.46
C ILE A 154 2.55 -4.21 -16.29
N PHE A 155 3.25 -5.16 -15.65
CA PHE A 155 3.66 -6.40 -16.29
C PHE A 155 2.66 -7.50 -15.94
N LEU A 156 2.16 -8.20 -16.97
CA LEU A 156 1.19 -9.27 -16.83
C LEU A 156 1.73 -10.56 -17.48
N TRP A 157 1.84 -11.60 -16.68
CA TRP A 157 2.06 -12.97 -17.13
C TRP A 157 0.75 -13.75 -16.96
N SER A 158 0.05 -14.02 -18.05
CA SER A 158 -1.15 -14.83 -18.06
C SER A 158 -0.89 -16.16 -18.74
N ASP A 159 -1.48 -17.24 -18.23
CA ASP A 159 -1.38 -18.60 -18.78
C ASP A 159 0.08 -19.06 -19.04
N VAL A 160 0.95 -18.77 -18.09
CA VAL A 160 2.39 -19.01 -18.23
C VAL A 160 2.76 -20.38 -17.71
N LYS A 161 3.22 -21.26 -18.61
CA LYS A 161 3.73 -22.61 -18.27
C LYS A 161 5.24 -22.65 -17.97
N HIS A 162 5.95 -21.53 -18.22
CA HIS A 162 7.39 -21.44 -18.00
C HIS A 162 7.78 -20.08 -17.41
N PRO A 163 8.60 -20.03 -16.34
CA PRO A 163 8.91 -18.79 -15.63
C PRO A 163 9.70 -17.75 -16.44
N SER A 164 10.42 -18.17 -17.50
CA SER A 164 11.20 -17.28 -18.36
C SER A 164 10.41 -16.64 -19.52
N LYS A 165 9.09 -16.89 -19.63
CA LYS A 165 8.27 -16.23 -20.63
C LYS A 165 8.16 -14.73 -20.31
N GLU A 166 8.36 -13.89 -21.33
CA GLU A 166 8.23 -12.44 -21.20
C GLU A 166 6.78 -12.04 -20.87
N PRO A 167 6.60 -10.96 -20.08
CA PRO A 167 5.28 -10.42 -19.76
C PRO A 167 4.65 -9.69 -20.94
N SER A 168 3.34 -9.62 -20.94
CA SER A 168 2.63 -8.56 -21.62
C SER A 168 2.82 -7.25 -20.87
N VAL A 169 3.21 -6.18 -21.55
CA VAL A 169 3.38 -4.86 -20.96
C VAL A 169 2.11 -4.03 -21.22
N ILE A 170 1.50 -3.58 -20.14
CA ILE A 170 0.34 -2.69 -20.19
C ILE A 170 0.83 -1.29 -19.83
N GLU A 171 0.85 -0.41 -20.80
CA GLU A 171 1.18 1.00 -20.58
C GLU A 171 -0.02 1.75 -20.00
N ILE A 172 0.27 2.62 -19.07
CA ILE A 172 -0.69 3.53 -18.42
C ILE A 172 -0.24 4.94 -18.77
N GLU A 173 -1.14 5.74 -19.28
CA GLU A 173 -0.88 7.12 -19.65
C GLU A 173 -0.42 7.96 -18.44
N GLU A 174 0.29 9.02 -18.75
CA GLU A 174 0.81 9.98 -17.77
C GLU A 174 -0.29 10.48 -16.83
N ALA A 175 -0.01 10.54 -15.54
CA ALA A 175 -0.97 10.99 -14.56
C ALA A 175 -0.30 11.46 -13.27
N ASP A 176 -0.72 12.60 -12.77
CA ASP A 176 -0.38 13.08 -11.44
C ASP A 176 -1.41 12.53 -10.43
N GLN A 177 -0.97 11.63 -9.56
CA GLN A 177 -1.81 11.02 -8.53
C GLN A 177 -2.31 12.01 -7.47
N TYR A 178 -1.55 13.06 -7.19
CA TYR A 178 -1.93 14.11 -6.24
C TYR A 178 -3.03 14.99 -6.84
N GLN A 179 -2.87 15.40 -8.10
CA GLN A 179 -3.90 16.12 -8.84
C GLN A 179 -5.20 15.30 -8.90
N LYS A 180 -5.12 14.01 -9.24
CA LYS A 180 -6.29 13.11 -9.31
C LYS A 180 -7.01 12.97 -7.97
N GLN A 181 -6.27 12.92 -6.87
CA GLN A 181 -6.84 12.91 -5.52
C GLN A 181 -7.62 14.20 -5.22
N ILE A 182 -7.00 15.35 -5.50
CA ILE A 182 -7.62 16.68 -5.25
C ILE A 182 -8.85 16.87 -6.15
N GLU A 183 -8.76 16.53 -7.44
CA GLU A 183 -9.89 16.58 -8.38
C GLU A 183 -11.07 15.73 -7.88
N THR A 184 -10.78 14.53 -7.39
CA THR A 184 -11.82 13.64 -6.84
C THR A 184 -12.47 14.24 -5.59
N MET A 185 -11.67 14.79 -4.68
CA MET A 185 -12.19 15.45 -3.47
C MET A 185 -13.07 16.65 -3.83
N ASN A 186 -12.60 17.53 -4.72
CA ASN A 186 -13.34 18.69 -5.16
C ASN A 186 -14.67 18.30 -5.84
N ASN A 187 -14.63 17.28 -6.71
CA ASN A 187 -15.83 16.78 -7.36
C ASN A 187 -16.86 16.23 -6.35
N CYS A 188 -16.41 15.53 -5.31
CA CYS A 188 -17.29 15.06 -4.24
C CYS A 188 -17.92 16.21 -3.45
N ILE A 189 -17.14 17.25 -3.13
CA ILE A 189 -17.63 18.43 -2.41
C ILE A 189 -18.67 19.18 -3.25
N LEU A 190 -18.33 19.52 -4.50
CA LEU A 190 -19.18 20.30 -5.40
C LEU A 190 -20.51 19.59 -5.72
N ASN A 191 -20.47 18.28 -5.87
CA ASN A 191 -21.65 17.47 -6.22
C ASN A 191 -22.31 16.81 -4.99
N GLN A 192 -21.89 17.14 -3.77
CA GLN A 192 -22.41 16.60 -2.52
C GLN A 192 -22.41 15.04 -2.49
N LYS A 193 -21.37 14.44 -3.08
CA LYS A 193 -21.18 13.00 -3.10
C LYS A 193 -20.26 12.56 -1.97
N PRO A 194 -20.43 11.34 -1.43
CA PRO A 194 -19.47 10.80 -0.47
C PRO A 194 -18.11 10.59 -1.14
N PHE A 195 -17.05 10.87 -0.39
CA PHE A 195 -15.69 10.53 -0.83
C PHE A 195 -15.47 9.02 -0.66
N PRO A 196 -14.80 8.34 -1.61
CA PRO A 196 -14.69 6.88 -1.61
C PRO A 196 -13.89 6.28 -0.45
N PHE A 197 -13.10 7.09 0.25
CA PHE A 197 -12.24 6.67 1.35
C PHE A 197 -12.46 7.59 2.54
N ASP A 198 -13.26 7.15 3.48
CA ASP A 198 -13.67 7.94 4.64
C ASP A 198 -12.78 7.68 5.87
N ILE A 199 -13.15 8.27 7.00
CA ILE A 199 -12.44 8.08 8.28
C ILE A 199 -12.44 6.62 8.75
N GLU A 200 -13.40 5.81 8.33
CA GLU A 200 -13.45 4.39 8.68
C GLU A 200 -12.37 3.60 7.96
N ASP A 201 -12.10 3.93 6.70
CA ASP A 201 -10.98 3.35 5.94
C ASP A 201 -9.63 3.65 6.59
N SER A 202 -9.41 4.92 6.98
CA SER A 202 -8.21 5.35 7.72
C SER A 202 -8.06 4.61 9.05
N TYR A 203 -9.14 4.49 9.80
CA TYR A 203 -9.13 3.81 11.09
C TYR A 203 -8.77 2.33 10.96
N ARG A 204 -9.31 1.63 9.95
CA ARG A 204 -8.95 0.23 9.67
C ARG A 204 -7.48 0.09 9.32
N ASN A 205 -6.92 1.03 8.54
CA ASN A 205 -5.50 1.01 8.22
C ASN A 205 -4.63 1.15 9.47
N MET A 206 -5.01 2.04 10.39
CA MET A 206 -4.29 2.22 11.67
C MET A 206 -4.38 1.01 12.59
N ILE A 207 -5.54 0.32 12.66
CA ILE A 207 -5.64 -0.95 13.42
C ILE A 207 -4.63 -1.98 12.91
N ILE A 208 -4.47 -2.10 11.59
CA ILE A 208 -3.50 -3.01 11.00
C ILE A 208 -2.07 -2.65 11.42
N ILE A 209 -1.73 -1.36 11.39
CA ILE A 209 -0.40 -0.87 11.78
C ILE A 209 -0.14 -1.13 13.27
N ASP A 210 -1.11 -0.84 14.14
CA ASP A 210 -1.01 -1.11 15.58
C ASP A 210 -0.79 -2.61 15.83
N SER A 211 -1.52 -3.47 15.11
CA SER A 211 -1.35 -4.93 15.20
C SER A 211 0.02 -5.41 14.69
N ILE A 212 0.63 -4.72 13.72
CA ILE A 212 2.00 -5.00 13.27
C ILE A 212 3.00 -4.68 14.40
N PHE A 213 2.86 -3.52 15.06
CA PHE A 213 3.72 -3.17 16.20
C PHE A 213 3.51 -4.16 17.36
N GLU A 214 2.27 -4.51 17.71
CA GLU A 214 1.97 -5.50 18.73
C GLU A 214 2.62 -6.85 18.44
N SER A 215 2.47 -7.34 17.21
CA SER A 215 3.06 -8.61 16.79
C SER A 215 4.58 -8.62 16.92
N SER A 216 5.26 -7.54 16.52
CA SER A 216 6.72 -7.47 16.63
C SER A 216 7.22 -7.46 18.07
N GLN A 217 6.46 -6.88 18.99
CA GLN A 217 6.79 -6.84 20.41
C GLN A 217 6.54 -8.18 21.11
N THR A 218 5.49 -8.86 20.74
CA THR A 218 5.08 -10.12 21.38
C THR A 218 5.74 -11.36 20.74
N GLY A 219 6.15 -11.28 19.48
CA GLY A 219 6.65 -12.41 18.69
C GLY A 219 5.55 -13.37 18.23
N TYR A 220 4.27 -13.02 18.42
CA TYR A 220 3.11 -13.85 18.04
C TYR A 220 2.24 -13.18 16.98
N TRP A 221 1.33 -13.97 16.41
CA TRP A 221 0.27 -13.43 15.57
C TRP A 221 -0.65 -12.50 16.36
N ALA A 222 -0.80 -11.26 15.89
CA ALA A 222 -1.78 -10.31 16.40
C ALA A 222 -3.07 -10.37 15.56
N SER A 223 -4.22 -10.33 16.22
CA SER A 223 -5.54 -10.22 15.55
C SER A 223 -5.82 -8.78 15.14
N ILE A 224 -6.53 -8.59 14.03
CA ILE A 224 -6.89 -7.29 13.46
C ILE A 224 -8.40 -7.07 13.58
#